data_72e71fd0e3252fc4465c6d94fe344b64
#
_entry.id   72e71fd0e3252fc4465c6d94fe344b64
#
_cell.length_a   1.000
_cell.length_b   1.000
_cell.length_c   1.000
_cell.angle_alpha   90.00
_cell.angle_beta   90.00
_cell.angle_gamma   90.00
#
_symmetry.space_group_name_H-M   'P 1'
#
loop_
_entity.id
_entity.type
_entity.pdbx_description
1 polymer ?
#
loop_
_entity_poly.entity_id
_entity_poly.type
_entity_poly.pdbx_seq_one_letter_code
_entity_poly.pdbx_strand_id
1 'polypeptide(L)'
;EYRFYSNMKIGESYKGGGRFDDAVTYFANAERTAPNDSLYFNAAINVIRINILRRTNDNAHQLLDKLEKDLRFNDRIDEINYWRGWNYIFEDKWLVASQVFEKIEKNHPLALISKQTDKNKYSVNFAKVISYILPGFGQFYTGNYLSGLMSIGWVGLTGYWTINSFVEKRVFDGLVIGNLLFLRFYRGNYQNAEQFAIEKNIEVSNKSLINLQNNYQGIKP
;
A
#
# COMPACT_ATOMS: atom_id res chain seq x y z
N GLU A 1 2.10 34.71 19.34
CA GLU A 1 0.82 34.38 18.66
C GLU A 1 0.84 34.71 17.19
N TYR A 2 1.17 35.94 16.76
CA TYR A 2 1.16 36.30 15.32
C TYR A 2 2.02 35.35 14.44
N ARG A 3 3.23 34.97 14.89
CA ARG A 3 4.11 34.07 14.17
C ARG A 3 3.49 32.66 13.97
N PHE A 4 2.78 32.18 14.98
CA PHE A 4 2.08 30.88 14.89
C PHE A 4 1.03 30.90 13.79
N TYR A 5 0.10 31.85 13.84
CA TYR A 5 -0.99 31.95 12.86
C TYR A 5 -0.49 32.22 11.44
N SER A 6 0.55 33.05 11.30
CA SER A 6 1.18 33.31 10.00
C SER A 6 1.77 32.02 9.41
N ASN A 7 2.54 31.26 10.19
CA ASN A 7 3.12 29.99 9.74
C ASN A 7 2.03 28.96 9.41
N MET A 8 0.96 28.85 10.20
CA MET A 8 -0.17 27.97 9.89
C MET A 8 -0.82 28.31 8.55
N LYS A 9 -1.12 29.59 8.31
CA LYS A 9 -1.72 30.04 7.05
C LYS A 9 -0.85 29.81 5.83
N ILE A 10 0.45 30.08 5.95
CA ILE A 10 1.41 29.82 4.87
C ILE A 10 1.50 28.30 4.60
N GLY A 11 1.58 27.48 5.66
CA GLY A 11 1.58 26.02 5.55
C GLY A 11 0.34 25.49 4.84
N GLU A 12 -0.86 25.99 5.21
CA GLU A 12 -2.12 25.65 4.54
C GLU A 12 -2.12 26.01 3.05
N SER A 13 -1.59 27.20 2.71
CA SER A 13 -1.48 27.66 1.32
C SER A 13 -0.56 26.75 0.49
N TYR A 14 0.60 26.39 1.03
CA TYR A 14 1.50 25.45 0.38
C TYR A 14 0.91 24.04 0.26
N LYS A 15 0.22 23.56 1.30
CA LYS A 15 -0.53 22.28 1.24
C LYS A 15 -1.55 22.32 0.11
N GLY A 16 -2.38 23.37 0.02
CA GLY A 16 -3.38 23.55 -1.02
C GLY A 16 -2.77 23.62 -2.43
N GLY A 17 -1.57 24.13 -2.57
CA GLY A 17 -0.79 24.17 -3.81
C GLY A 17 0.01 22.90 -4.10
N GLY A 18 -0.09 21.85 -3.28
CA GLY A 18 0.65 20.59 -3.45
C GLY A 18 2.15 20.69 -3.14
N ARG A 19 2.62 21.81 -2.58
CA ARG A 19 4.02 22.05 -2.19
C ARG A 19 4.29 21.52 -0.79
N PHE A 20 4.28 20.20 -0.63
CA PHE A 20 4.32 19.56 0.68
C PHE A 20 5.63 19.77 1.44
N ASP A 21 6.77 19.91 0.75
CA ASP A 21 8.06 20.18 1.39
C ASP A 21 8.12 21.55 2.06
N ASP A 22 7.52 22.53 1.41
CA ASP A 22 7.37 23.87 2.02
C ASP A 22 6.34 23.83 3.15
N ALA A 23 5.20 23.19 2.92
CA ALA A 23 4.14 23.10 3.93
C ALA A 23 4.64 22.49 5.25
N VAL A 24 5.41 21.39 5.20
CA VAL A 24 5.94 20.76 6.43
C VAL A 24 6.86 21.71 7.19
N THR A 25 7.66 22.52 6.48
CA THR A 25 8.57 23.48 7.10
C THR A 25 7.80 24.57 7.86
N TYR A 26 6.74 25.11 7.27
CA TYR A 26 5.93 26.14 7.91
C TYR A 26 5.10 25.58 9.06
N PHE A 27 4.52 24.39 8.94
CA PHE A 27 3.82 23.76 10.06
C PHE A 27 4.77 23.41 11.22
N ALA A 28 6.00 22.96 10.95
CA ALA A 28 7.01 22.74 11.98
C ALA A 28 7.45 24.06 12.66
N ASN A 29 7.49 25.18 11.94
CA ASN A 29 7.72 26.49 12.53
C ASN A 29 6.54 26.95 13.39
N ALA A 30 5.29 26.65 12.98
CA ALA A 30 4.11 26.88 13.79
C ALA A 30 4.16 26.05 15.09
N GLU A 31 4.48 24.75 15.00
CA GLU A 31 4.65 23.88 16.18
C GLU A 31 5.62 24.49 17.21
N ARG A 32 6.79 24.99 16.76
CA ARG A 32 7.79 25.61 17.66
C ARG A 32 7.35 26.94 18.27
N THR A 33 6.46 27.67 17.62
CA THR A 33 5.98 29.00 18.06
C THR A 33 4.58 28.96 18.64
N ALA A 34 4.05 27.77 18.90
CA ALA A 34 2.72 27.58 19.47
C ALA A 34 2.60 28.19 20.88
N PRO A 35 1.58 29.03 21.12
CA PRO A 35 1.43 29.73 22.41
C PRO A 35 0.92 28.83 23.54
N ASN A 36 0.30 27.69 23.21
CA ASN A 36 -0.26 26.73 24.16
C ASN A 36 -0.30 25.33 23.61
N ASP A 37 -0.58 24.35 24.46
CA ASP A 37 -0.55 22.93 24.11
C ASP A 37 -1.57 22.54 23.04
N SER A 38 -2.75 23.14 23.01
CA SER A 38 -3.77 22.87 22.00
C SER A 38 -3.32 23.32 20.61
N LEU A 39 -2.71 24.50 20.50
CA LEU A 39 -2.17 25.01 19.25
C LEU A 39 -0.90 24.23 18.80
N TYR A 40 -0.07 23.84 19.79
CA TYR A 40 1.06 22.93 19.54
C TYR A 40 0.57 21.61 18.90
N PHE A 41 -0.42 20.96 19.52
CA PHE A 41 -0.99 19.72 19.02
C PHE A 41 -1.55 19.87 17.60
N ASN A 42 -2.30 20.94 17.35
CA ASN A 42 -2.86 21.22 16.03
C ASN A 42 -1.77 21.39 14.93
N ALA A 43 -0.68 22.08 15.26
CA ALA A 43 0.44 22.23 14.33
C ALA A 43 1.15 20.88 14.09
N ALA A 44 1.42 20.11 15.15
CA ALA A 44 2.03 18.79 15.08
C ALA A 44 1.17 17.82 14.22
N ILE A 45 -0.14 17.83 14.38
CA ILE A 45 -1.06 17.05 13.52
C ILE A 45 -0.93 17.49 12.05
N ASN A 46 -0.80 18.77 11.75
CA ASN A 46 -0.60 19.20 10.36
C ASN A 46 0.76 18.77 9.81
N VAL A 47 1.82 18.74 10.61
CA VAL A 47 3.11 18.15 10.21
C VAL A 47 2.94 16.66 9.89
N ILE A 48 2.19 15.91 10.71
CA ILE A 48 1.89 14.49 10.49
C ILE A 48 1.10 14.30 9.19
N ARG A 49 0.04 15.07 8.95
CA ARG A 49 -0.79 15.01 7.73
C ARG A 49 0.05 15.23 6.47
N ILE A 50 0.96 16.18 6.49
CA ILE A 50 1.87 16.41 5.36
C ILE A 50 2.82 15.22 5.16
N ASN A 51 3.36 14.63 6.22
CA ASN A 51 4.20 13.43 6.09
C ASN A 51 3.42 12.23 5.51
N ILE A 52 2.14 12.07 5.86
CA ILE A 52 1.25 11.07 5.25
C ILE A 52 1.11 11.34 3.74
N LEU A 53 0.81 12.59 3.33
CA LEU A 53 0.65 12.95 1.92
C LEU A 53 1.94 12.77 1.12
N ARG A 54 3.11 13.04 1.72
CA ARG A 54 4.44 12.82 1.11
C ARG A 54 4.84 11.35 1.08
N ARG A 55 4.08 10.45 1.68
CA ARG A 55 4.42 9.04 1.92
C ARG A 55 5.73 8.85 2.70
N THR A 56 6.07 9.81 3.56
CA THR A 56 7.14 9.67 4.55
C THR A 56 6.54 9.06 5.84
N ASN A 57 6.02 7.85 5.69
CA ASN A 57 5.17 7.20 6.68
C ASN A 57 5.91 6.89 7.99
N ASP A 58 7.19 6.54 7.92
CA ASP A 58 8.01 6.29 9.11
C ASP A 58 8.13 7.55 9.98
N ASN A 59 8.31 8.73 9.36
CA ASN A 59 8.32 10.01 10.08
C ASN A 59 6.95 10.30 10.71
N ALA A 60 5.86 10.01 9.99
CA ALA A 60 4.52 10.18 10.53
C ALA A 60 4.29 9.28 11.76
N HIS A 61 4.73 8.01 11.72
CA HIS A 61 4.67 7.11 12.88
C HIS A 61 5.45 7.64 14.07
N GLN A 62 6.70 8.06 13.87
CA GLN A 62 7.53 8.61 14.96
C GLN A 62 6.89 9.84 15.61
N LEU A 63 6.29 10.72 14.82
CA LEU A 63 5.60 11.91 15.35
C LEU A 63 4.32 11.53 16.10
N LEU A 64 3.54 10.56 15.60
CA LEU A 64 2.36 10.03 16.28
C LEU A 64 2.74 9.36 17.61
N ASP A 65 3.82 8.56 17.62
CA ASP A 65 4.31 7.92 18.84
C ASP A 65 4.82 8.94 19.89
N LYS A 66 5.41 10.04 19.41
CA LYS A 66 5.82 11.16 20.29
C LYS A 66 4.61 11.81 20.94
N LEU A 67 3.54 12.09 20.18
CA LEU A 67 2.31 12.67 20.71
C LEU A 67 1.59 11.71 21.67
N GLU A 68 1.55 10.42 21.37
CA GLU A 68 0.91 9.40 22.20
C GLU A 68 1.61 9.24 23.55
N LYS A 69 2.93 9.42 23.62
CA LYS A 69 3.72 9.34 24.86
C LYS A 69 3.66 10.62 25.69
N ASP A 70 3.17 11.71 25.14
CA ASP A 70 3.09 13.00 25.81
C ASP A 70 1.82 13.09 26.65
N LEU A 71 1.96 13.07 27.98
CA LEU A 71 0.85 13.06 28.93
C LEU A 71 -0.11 14.24 28.77
N ARG A 72 0.34 15.35 28.16
CA ARG A 72 -0.52 16.51 27.86
C ARG A 72 -1.67 16.20 26.89
N PHE A 73 -1.55 15.12 26.11
CA PHE A 73 -2.48 14.77 25.03
C PHE A 73 -3.19 13.44 25.25
N ASN A 74 -3.24 12.94 26.47
CA ASN A 74 -3.95 11.71 26.81
C ASN A 74 -5.45 11.73 26.45
N ASP A 75 -6.05 12.91 26.48
CA ASP A 75 -7.44 13.16 26.06
C ASP A 75 -7.63 13.20 24.54
N ARG A 76 -6.53 13.22 23.76
CA ARG A 76 -6.53 13.30 22.30
C ARG A 76 -6.12 11.99 21.61
N ILE A 77 -6.13 10.88 22.35
CA ILE A 77 -5.68 9.58 21.83
C ILE A 77 -6.48 9.11 20.61
N ASP A 78 -7.77 9.41 20.56
CA ASP A 78 -8.62 9.06 19.42
C ASP A 78 -8.24 9.82 18.16
N GLU A 79 -7.85 11.09 18.28
CA GLU A 79 -7.37 11.87 17.14
C GLU A 79 -5.99 11.38 16.67
N ILE A 80 -5.11 11.00 17.59
CA ILE A 80 -3.81 10.37 17.27
C ILE A 80 -4.05 9.06 16.51
N ASN A 81 -4.96 8.20 16.98
CA ASN A 81 -5.32 6.96 16.32
C ASN A 81 -5.97 7.20 14.96
N TYR A 82 -6.77 8.25 14.82
CA TYR A 82 -7.36 8.64 13.54
C TYR A 82 -6.30 8.89 12.46
N TRP A 83 -5.28 9.69 12.78
CA TRP A 83 -4.18 9.97 11.85
C TRP A 83 -3.24 8.77 11.67
N ARG A 84 -3.09 7.92 12.68
CA ARG A 84 -2.37 6.65 12.57
C ARG A 84 -3.06 5.70 11.59
N GLY A 85 -4.38 5.61 11.64
CA GLY A 85 -5.17 4.84 10.68
C GLY A 85 -5.00 5.34 9.25
N TRP A 86 -5.03 6.67 9.04
CA TRP A 86 -4.73 7.26 7.72
C TRP A 86 -3.30 6.96 7.26
N ASN A 87 -2.31 7.00 8.15
CA ASN A 87 -0.94 6.63 7.79
C ASN A 87 -0.86 5.18 7.28
N TYR A 88 -1.52 4.24 7.95
CA TYR A 88 -1.59 2.85 7.50
C TYR A 88 -2.32 2.68 6.15
N ILE A 89 -3.37 3.48 5.87
CA ILE A 89 -4.00 3.50 4.53
C ILE A 89 -2.97 3.89 3.45
N PHE A 90 -2.17 4.93 3.69
CA PHE A 90 -1.16 5.39 2.75
C PHE A 90 0.06 4.45 2.63
N GLU A 91 0.26 3.55 3.61
CA GLU A 91 1.20 2.42 3.54
C GLU A 91 0.63 1.18 2.85
N ASP A 92 -0.61 1.22 2.37
CA ASP A 92 -1.31 0.07 1.82
C ASP A 92 -1.60 -1.06 2.83
N LYS A 93 -1.52 -0.77 4.13
CA LYS A 93 -1.77 -1.68 5.27
C LYS A 93 -3.23 -1.58 5.73
N TRP A 94 -4.17 -1.89 4.84
CA TRP A 94 -5.60 -1.68 5.04
C TRP A 94 -6.18 -2.44 6.24
N LEU A 95 -5.75 -3.67 6.48
CA LEU A 95 -6.21 -4.45 7.65
C LEU A 95 -5.79 -3.79 8.96
N VAL A 96 -4.55 -3.32 9.05
CA VAL A 96 -4.04 -2.63 10.24
C VAL A 96 -4.76 -1.30 10.44
N ALA A 97 -5.00 -0.55 9.36
CA ALA A 97 -5.79 0.67 9.40
C ALA A 97 -7.20 0.42 9.98
N SER A 98 -7.88 -0.64 9.52
CA SER A 98 -9.19 -1.03 10.05
C SER A 98 -9.15 -1.26 11.56
N GLN A 99 -8.16 -2.01 12.06
CA GLN A 99 -8.02 -2.30 13.48
C GLN A 99 -7.76 -1.05 14.32
N VAL A 100 -7.02 -0.08 13.77
CA VAL A 100 -6.75 1.19 14.46
C VAL A 100 -8.01 2.06 14.53
N PHE A 101 -8.78 2.16 13.45
CA PHE A 101 -10.05 2.91 13.48
C PHE A 101 -11.11 2.27 14.38
N GLU A 102 -11.13 0.94 14.50
CA GLU A 102 -12.03 0.22 15.44
C GLU A 102 -11.72 0.51 16.91
N LYS A 103 -10.51 0.97 17.25
CA LYS A 103 -10.18 1.43 18.61
C LYS A 103 -10.86 2.75 18.98
N ILE A 104 -11.13 3.60 17.98
CA ILE A 104 -11.80 4.89 18.17
C ILE A 104 -13.30 4.67 18.37
N GLU A 105 -13.90 3.92 17.45
CA GLU A 105 -15.33 3.64 17.45
C GLU A 105 -15.59 2.30 16.76
N LYS A 106 -16.42 1.48 17.39
CA LYS A 106 -16.90 0.23 16.79
C LYS A 106 -17.71 0.54 15.52
N ASN A 107 -17.33 -0.08 14.41
CA ASN A 107 -17.89 0.18 13.08
C ASN A 107 -17.58 1.59 12.51
N HIS A 108 -16.46 2.18 12.89
CA HIS A 108 -16.00 3.43 12.28
C HIS A 108 -16.02 3.33 10.74
N PRO A 109 -16.53 4.34 10.00
CA PRO A 109 -16.67 4.26 8.53
C PRO A 109 -15.36 3.91 7.80
N LEU A 110 -14.23 4.49 8.24
CA LEU A 110 -12.91 4.17 7.68
C LEU A 110 -12.46 2.75 8.01
N ALA A 111 -12.87 2.18 9.16
CA ALA A 111 -12.58 0.78 9.49
C ALA A 111 -13.30 -0.17 8.53
N LEU A 112 -14.57 0.09 8.25
CA LEU A 112 -15.37 -0.72 7.33
C LEU A 112 -14.81 -0.68 5.91
N ILE A 113 -14.47 0.52 5.41
CA ILE A 113 -13.88 0.71 4.08
C ILE A 113 -12.52 0.00 4.01
N SER A 114 -11.68 0.17 5.02
CA SER A 114 -10.35 -0.45 5.07
C SER A 114 -10.45 -1.97 5.08
N LYS A 115 -11.34 -2.55 5.88
CA LYS A 115 -11.59 -3.99 5.95
C LYS A 115 -12.11 -4.55 4.62
N GLN A 116 -13.03 -3.83 3.97
CA GLN A 116 -13.54 -4.22 2.66
C GLN A 116 -12.45 -4.15 1.59
N THR A 117 -11.58 -3.13 1.63
CA THR A 117 -10.45 -2.99 0.71
C THR A 117 -9.48 -4.15 0.85
N ASP A 118 -9.10 -4.49 2.09
CA ASP A 118 -8.20 -5.61 2.37
C ASP A 118 -8.79 -6.94 1.88
N LYS A 119 -10.08 -7.18 2.14
CA LYS A 119 -10.78 -8.38 1.67
C LYS A 119 -10.80 -8.54 0.14
N ASN A 120 -10.79 -7.43 -0.58
CA ASN A 120 -10.81 -7.43 -2.05
C ASN A 120 -9.41 -7.64 -2.66
N LYS A 121 -8.35 -7.69 -1.85
CA LYS A 121 -6.99 -7.94 -2.32
C LYS A 121 -6.76 -9.41 -2.66
N TYR A 122 -5.94 -9.62 -3.65
CA TYR A 122 -5.49 -10.93 -4.08
C TYR A 122 -4.29 -11.38 -3.24
N SER A 123 -4.27 -12.66 -2.89
CA SER A 123 -3.10 -13.25 -2.24
C SER A 123 -1.97 -13.44 -3.26
N VAL A 124 -0.92 -12.62 -3.15
CA VAL A 124 0.27 -12.68 -4.01
C VAL A 124 0.96 -14.04 -3.87
N ASN A 125 1.11 -14.53 -2.64
CA ASN A 125 1.69 -15.85 -2.39
C ASN A 125 0.86 -16.97 -2.99
N PHE A 126 -0.48 -16.92 -2.91
CA PHE A 126 -1.33 -17.92 -3.50
C PHE A 126 -1.19 -17.95 -5.03
N ALA A 127 -1.24 -16.76 -5.68
CA ALA A 127 -1.04 -16.66 -7.15
C ALA A 127 0.29 -17.29 -7.60
N LYS A 128 1.37 -17.01 -6.87
CA LYS A 128 2.69 -17.56 -7.13
C LYS A 128 2.74 -19.08 -6.93
N VAL A 129 2.31 -19.55 -5.75
CA VAL A 129 2.38 -20.97 -5.38
C VAL A 129 1.52 -21.83 -6.28
N ILE A 130 0.28 -21.42 -6.59
CA ILE A 130 -0.57 -22.19 -7.50
C ILE A 130 0.04 -22.29 -8.91
N SER A 131 0.77 -21.25 -9.36
CA SER A 131 1.47 -21.28 -10.65
C SER A 131 2.71 -22.15 -10.67
N TYR A 132 3.32 -22.47 -9.51
CA TYR A 132 4.36 -23.50 -9.43
C TYR A 132 3.78 -24.90 -9.66
N ILE A 133 2.58 -25.17 -9.13
CA ILE A 133 1.96 -26.50 -9.22
C ILE A 133 1.27 -26.67 -10.57
N LEU A 134 0.49 -25.66 -10.96
CA LEU A 134 -0.32 -25.63 -12.18
C LEU A 134 0.01 -24.35 -12.97
N PRO A 135 0.87 -24.46 -14.00
CA PRO A 135 1.20 -23.31 -14.85
C PRO A 135 -0.06 -22.62 -15.40
N GLY A 136 -0.09 -21.28 -15.32
CA GLY A 136 -1.22 -20.48 -15.80
C GLY A 136 -2.32 -20.22 -14.75
N PHE A 137 -2.42 -21.00 -13.68
CA PHE A 137 -3.55 -20.88 -12.74
C PHE A 137 -3.48 -19.61 -11.87
N GLY A 138 -2.30 -19.12 -11.53
CA GLY A 138 -2.16 -17.83 -10.83
C GLY A 138 -2.60 -16.65 -11.69
N GLN A 139 -2.39 -16.72 -13.02
CA GLN A 139 -2.89 -15.74 -13.97
C GLN A 139 -4.42 -15.80 -14.06
N PHE A 140 -5.02 -16.98 -14.07
CA PHE A 140 -6.48 -17.14 -14.03
C PHE A 140 -7.08 -16.58 -12.74
N TYR A 141 -6.44 -16.84 -11.60
CA TYR A 141 -6.84 -16.29 -10.30
C TYR A 141 -6.92 -14.76 -10.32
N THR A 142 -6.01 -14.09 -11.03
CA THR A 142 -5.97 -12.62 -11.16
C THR A 142 -6.77 -12.07 -12.35
N GLY A 143 -7.48 -12.94 -13.10
CA GLY A 143 -8.28 -12.57 -14.27
C GLY A 143 -7.48 -12.35 -15.55
N ASN A 144 -6.21 -12.74 -15.59
CA ASN A 144 -5.34 -12.60 -16.77
C ASN A 144 -5.39 -13.87 -17.64
N TYR A 145 -6.56 -14.18 -18.17
CA TYR A 145 -6.86 -15.45 -18.84
C TYR A 145 -5.94 -15.77 -20.04
N LEU A 146 -5.68 -14.77 -20.91
CA LEU A 146 -4.81 -14.96 -22.08
C LEU A 146 -3.38 -15.32 -21.66
N SER A 147 -2.84 -14.60 -20.67
CA SER A 147 -1.51 -14.89 -20.12
C SER A 147 -1.46 -16.30 -19.49
N GLY A 148 -2.52 -16.71 -18.81
CA GLY A 148 -2.65 -18.04 -18.23
C GLY A 148 -2.61 -19.14 -19.30
N LEU A 149 -3.39 -19.00 -20.37
CA LEU A 149 -3.39 -19.95 -21.50
C LEU A 149 -2.03 -20.02 -22.18
N MET A 150 -1.38 -18.90 -22.42
CA MET A 150 -0.03 -18.86 -22.99
C MET A 150 1.00 -19.54 -22.09
N SER A 151 0.90 -19.34 -20.77
CA SER A 151 1.78 -20.01 -19.80
C SER A 151 1.63 -21.53 -19.85
N ILE A 152 0.39 -22.03 -19.88
CA ILE A 152 0.12 -23.48 -20.04
C ILE A 152 0.72 -24.00 -21.35
N GLY A 153 0.46 -23.29 -22.47
CA GLY A 153 0.94 -23.69 -23.79
C GLY A 153 2.47 -23.76 -23.85
N TRP A 154 3.16 -22.71 -23.44
CA TRP A 154 4.62 -22.66 -23.51
C TRP A 154 5.31 -23.62 -22.53
N VAL A 155 4.85 -23.71 -21.30
CA VAL A 155 5.41 -24.64 -20.31
C VAL A 155 5.16 -26.08 -20.72
N GLY A 156 3.94 -26.39 -21.19
CA GLY A 156 3.58 -27.73 -21.67
C GLY A 156 4.39 -28.15 -22.91
N LEU A 157 4.47 -27.27 -23.92
CA LEU A 157 5.17 -27.52 -25.17
C LEU A 157 6.68 -27.73 -24.93
N THR A 158 7.31 -26.83 -24.22
CA THR A 158 8.76 -26.92 -23.98
C THR A 158 9.10 -28.05 -23.01
N GLY A 159 8.22 -28.34 -22.03
CA GLY A 159 8.34 -29.53 -21.18
C GLY A 159 8.26 -30.85 -21.99
N TYR A 160 7.27 -30.94 -22.89
CA TYR A 160 7.15 -32.07 -23.79
C TYR A 160 8.42 -32.25 -24.66
N TRP A 161 8.90 -31.20 -25.31
CA TRP A 161 10.12 -31.28 -26.12
C TRP A 161 11.34 -31.68 -25.30
N THR A 162 11.48 -31.17 -24.08
CA THR A 162 12.57 -31.56 -23.18
C THR A 162 12.52 -33.05 -22.88
N ILE A 163 11.36 -33.58 -22.45
CA ILE A 163 11.19 -35.02 -22.14
C ILE A 163 11.40 -35.87 -23.36
N ASN A 164 10.79 -35.53 -24.51
CA ASN A 164 10.90 -36.27 -25.74
C ASN A 164 12.35 -36.38 -26.23
N SER A 165 13.14 -35.31 -26.10
CA SER A 165 14.57 -35.32 -26.46
C SER A 165 15.35 -36.35 -25.64
N PHE A 166 15.06 -36.47 -24.32
CA PHE A 166 15.69 -37.48 -23.47
C PHE A 166 15.23 -38.90 -23.83
N VAL A 167 13.94 -39.10 -24.13
CA VAL A 167 13.39 -40.41 -24.56
C VAL A 167 14.05 -40.88 -25.85
N GLU A 168 14.27 -39.97 -26.80
CA GLU A 168 14.95 -40.24 -28.06
C GLU A 168 16.49 -40.28 -27.94
N LYS A 169 17.04 -40.31 -26.72
CA LYS A 169 18.49 -40.31 -26.42
C LYS A 169 19.28 -39.09 -26.96
N ARG A 170 18.59 -38.03 -27.33
CA ARG A 170 19.19 -36.74 -27.73
C ARG A 170 19.47 -35.87 -26.48
N VAL A 171 20.41 -36.36 -25.66
CA VAL A 171 20.66 -35.75 -24.31
C VAL A 171 21.05 -34.28 -24.40
N PHE A 172 21.89 -33.91 -25.38
CA PHE A 172 22.31 -32.52 -25.54
C PHE A 172 21.12 -31.60 -25.86
N ASP A 173 20.24 -32.00 -26.76
CA ASP A 173 19.02 -31.22 -27.11
C ASP A 173 18.11 -31.10 -25.89
N GLY A 174 17.91 -32.16 -25.13
CA GLY A 174 17.12 -32.17 -23.91
C GLY A 174 17.65 -31.17 -22.86
N LEU A 175 18.98 -31.11 -22.66
CA LEU A 175 19.62 -30.17 -21.78
C LEU A 175 19.48 -28.72 -22.27
N VAL A 176 19.66 -28.47 -23.55
CA VAL A 176 19.53 -27.12 -24.14
C VAL A 176 18.07 -26.63 -24.05
N ILE A 177 17.11 -27.42 -24.50
CA ILE A 177 15.68 -27.08 -24.48
C ILE A 177 15.22 -26.90 -23.02
N GLY A 178 15.60 -27.83 -22.14
CA GLY A 178 15.24 -27.76 -20.70
C GLY A 178 15.74 -26.49 -20.02
N ASN A 179 17.01 -26.14 -20.21
CA ASN A 179 17.58 -24.96 -19.57
C ASN A 179 17.15 -23.64 -20.22
N LEU A 180 17.20 -23.56 -21.56
CA LEU A 180 16.98 -22.27 -22.24
C LEU A 180 15.50 -21.95 -22.46
N LEU A 181 14.65 -22.95 -22.66
CA LEU A 181 13.23 -22.74 -22.94
C LEU A 181 12.35 -23.11 -21.75
N PHE A 182 12.36 -24.40 -21.34
CA PHE A 182 11.44 -24.86 -20.28
C PHE A 182 11.61 -24.07 -18.99
N LEU A 183 12.82 -23.99 -18.42
CA LEU A 183 13.04 -23.26 -17.18
C LEU A 183 12.75 -21.76 -17.31
N ARG A 184 13.01 -21.18 -18.48
CA ARG A 184 12.68 -19.77 -18.74
C ARG A 184 11.16 -19.53 -18.71
N PHE A 185 10.38 -20.32 -19.45
CA PHE A 185 8.92 -20.17 -19.47
C PHE A 185 8.29 -20.55 -18.14
N TYR A 186 8.81 -21.57 -17.47
CA TYR A 186 8.34 -21.97 -16.16
C TYR A 186 8.59 -20.88 -15.10
N ARG A 187 9.78 -20.24 -15.09
CA ARG A 187 10.07 -19.10 -14.21
C ARG A 187 9.18 -17.91 -14.55
N GLY A 188 9.05 -17.57 -15.82
CA GLY A 188 8.17 -16.48 -16.27
C GLY A 188 6.72 -16.68 -15.85
N ASN A 189 6.23 -17.91 -15.87
CA ASN A 189 4.87 -18.25 -15.44
C ASN A 189 4.57 -17.79 -14.01
N TYR A 190 5.34 -18.23 -13.01
CA TYR A 190 5.03 -17.87 -11.61
C TYR A 190 5.42 -16.43 -11.27
N GLN A 191 6.43 -15.85 -11.92
CA GLN A 191 6.78 -14.43 -11.77
C GLN A 191 5.68 -13.51 -12.32
N ASN A 192 5.12 -13.85 -13.48
CA ASN A 192 3.99 -13.11 -14.04
C ASN A 192 2.74 -13.21 -13.14
N ALA A 193 2.46 -14.40 -12.59
CA ALA A 193 1.34 -14.58 -11.67
C ALA A 193 1.49 -13.71 -10.41
N GLU A 194 2.69 -13.65 -9.84
CA GLU A 194 3.04 -12.77 -8.72
C GLU A 194 2.82 -11.29 -9.09
N GLN A 195 3.37 -10.87 -10.22
CA GLN A 195 3.27 -9.49 -10.70
C GLN A 195 1.82 -9.06 -10.95
N PHE A 196 1.01 -9.89 -11.59
CA PHE A 196 -0.40 -9.59 -11.82
C PHE A 196 -1.20 -9.47 -10.52
N ALA A 197 -0.89 -10.27 -9.50
CA ALA A 197 -1.53 -10.13 -8.20
C ALA A 197 -1.14 -8.80 -7.52
N ILE A 198 0.12 -8.38 -7.63
CA ILE A 198 0.59 -7.07 -7.13
C ILE A 198 -0.13 -5.93 -7.87
N GLU A 199 -0.18 -5.97 -9.20
CA GLU A 199 -0.86 -4.96 -10.02
C GLU A 199 -2.35 -4.83 -9.68
N LYS A 200 -3.03 -5.97 -9.50
CA LYS A 200 -4.44 -5.98 -9.06
C LYS A 200 -4.62 -5.39 -7.66
N ASN A 201 -3.70 -5.64 -6.74
CA ASN A 201 -3.76 -5.05 -5.41
C ASN A 201 -3.56 -3.53 -5.44
N ILE A 202 -2.66 -3.03 -6.30
CA ILE A 202 -2.50 -1.58 -6.53
C ILE A 202 -3.80 -0.99 -7.10
N GLU A 203 -4.45 -1.67 -8.05
CA GLU A 203 -5.73 -1.23 -8.61
C GLU A 203 -6.83 -1.16 -7.54
N VAL A 204 -6.96 -2.18 -6.69
CA VAL A 204 -7.91 -2.22 -5.57
C VAL A 204 -7.66 -1.05 -4.61
N SER A 205 -6.41 -0.83 -4.21
CA SER A 205 -6.03 0.24 -3.28
C SER A 205 -6.29 1.63 -3.87
N ASN A 206 -5.94 1.85 -5.15
CA ASN A 206 -6.18 3.11 -5.82
C ASN A 206 -7.69 3.42 -5.95
N LYS A 207 -8.51 2.43 -6.29
CA LYS A 207 -9.98 2.60 -6.30
C LYS A 207 -10.52 3.00 -4.93
N SER A 208 -10.03 2.39 -3.87
CA SER A 208 -10.43 2.71 -2.50
C SER A 208 -9.98 4.11 -2.08
N LEU A 209 -8.76 4.52 -2.43
CA LEU A 209 -8.27 5.89 -2.18
C LEU A 209 -9.09 6.94 -2.92
N ILE A 210 -9.42 6.70 -4.19
CA ILE A 210 -10.28 7.60 -4.98
C ILE A 210 -11.70 7.67 -4.37
N ASN A 211 -12.24 6.54 -3.92
CA ASN A 211 -13.54 6.52 -3.24
C ASN A 211 -13.49 7.32 -1.93
N LEU A 212 -12.44 7.16 -1.13
CA LEU A 212 -12.25 7.96 0.09
C LEU A 212 -12.10 9.45 -0.24
N GLN A 213 -11.37 9.80 -1.29
CA GLN A 213 -11.21 11.18 -1.71
C GLN A 213 -12.53 11.84 -2.08
N ASN A 214 -13.38 11.12 -2.81
CA ASN A 214 -14.61 11.69 -3.37
C ASN A 214 -15.81 11.61 -2.41
N ASN A 215 -15.94 10.53 -1.66
CA ASN A 215 -17.17 10.19 -0.94
C ASN A 215 -17.07 10.28 0.57
N TYR A 216 -15.86 10.18 1.15
CA TYR A 216 -15.71 10.30 2.61
C TYR A 216 -15.86 11.76 3.05
N GLN A 217 -16.80 12.02 3.98
CA GLN A 217 -17.14 13.36 4.45
C GLN A 217 -16.31 13.82 5.66
N GLY A 218 -15.53 12.94 6.28
CA GLY A 218 -14.66 13.31 7.40
C GLY A 218 -13.37 14.02 6.97
N ILE A 219 -12.54 14.36 7.95
CA ILE A 219 -11.27 15.06 7.73
C ILE A 219 -10.28 14.11 7.03
N LYS A 220 -9.65 14.60 5.97
CA LYS A 220 -8.65 13.87 5.17
C LYS A 220 -7.27 14.49 5.39
N PRO A 221 -6.19 13.73 5.14
CA PRO A 221 -4.83 14.26 5.16
C PRO A 221 -4.62 15.49 4.28
#